data_133557ce013f1e57d40f5bab96537a8b
#
_entry.id   133557ce013f1e57d40f5bab96537a8b
#
_cell.length_a   1.000
_cell.length_b   1.000
_cell.length_c   1.000
_cell.angle_alpha   90.00
_cell.angle_beta   90.00
_cell.angle_gamma   90.00
#
_symmetry.space_group_name_H-M   'P 1'
#
loop_
_entity.id
_entity.type
_entity.pdbx_description
1 polymer ?
#
loop_
_entity_poly.entity_id
_entity_poly.type
_entity_poly.pdbx_seq_one_letter_code
_entity_poly.pdbx_strand_id
1 'polypeptide(L)'
;MKLATALLAVLGAALAVPLAAQSKPSAEELAGRIQARYDAIKDFEADFVQSYQGGLLRTKTSEQGTVAIKRPGRMRWVYTKPERKEFVSNGQQIYSYIPADKQVIVSPMPADAQTTPALFLTGRGHLVRDFTVAFAEVPGAAQGSVGLKLVPRKNDPEVEWLMIAVDPTSLQIRTLVTLDRQGGQSSFTFNNLKENRNLSDTIFDFKVPRGVDVITNGSVAKPK
;
A
#
# COMPACT_ATOMS: atom_id res chain seq x y z
N MET A 1 86.91 -3.58 26.00
CA MET A 1 85.88 -4.26 25.24
C MET A 1 84.54 -3.60 25.59
N LYS A 2 83.95 -2.83 24.67
CA LYS A 2 82.65 -2.14 24.83
C LYS A 2 81.70 -2.75 23.83
N LEU A 3 80.68 -3.44 24.35
CA LEU A 3 79.55 -3.90 23.51
C LEU A 3 78.61 -2.75 23.31
N ALA A 4 78.31 -2.42 22.05
CA ALA A 4 77.25 -1.50 21.64
C ALA A 4 75.98 -2.31 21.32
N THR A 5 74.93 -2.02 22.07
CA THR A 5 73.58 -2.61 21.87
C THR A 5 72.79 -1.71 20.90
N ALA A 6 72.51 -2.19 19.70
CA ALA A 6 71.67 -1.48 18.74
C ALA A 6 70.20 -1.74 18.99
N LEU A 7 69.41 -0.69 19.27
CA LEU A 7 67.95 -0.75 19.48
C LEU A 7 67.26 -0.55 18.13
N LEU A 8 66.60 -1.58 17.63
CA LEU A 8 65.84 -1.52 16.36
C LEU A 8 64.41 -1.05 16.70
N ALA A 9 64.10 0.19 16.32
CA ALA A 9 62.75 0.73 16.43
C ALA A 9 61.93 0.31 15.20
N VAL A 10 60.94 -0.59 15.42
CA VAL A 10 59.95 -0.98 14.40
C VAL A 10 58.85 0.07 14.39
N LEU A 11 58.80 0.88 13.34
CA LEU A 11 57.74 1.87 13.11
C LEU A 11 56.55 1.18 12.47
N GLY A 12 55.52 0.85 13.28
CA GLY A 12 54.27 0.29 12.79
C GLY A 12 53.41 1.37 12.12
N ALA A 13 53.32 1.35 10.78
CA ALA A 13 52.39 2.19 10.02
C ALA A 13 50.97 1.60 10.16
N ALA A 14 50.13 2.20 10.98
CA ALA A 14 48.72 1.90 11.02
C ALA A 14 48.05 2.38 9.74
N LEU A 15 47.66 1.45 8.87
CA LEU A 15 46.82 1.71 7.70
C LEU A 15 45.40 2.05 8.20
N ALA A 16 45.08 3.35 8.21
CA ALA A 16 43.70 3.83 8.42
C ALA A 16 42.85 3.45 7.19
N VAL A 17 42.05 2.40 7.33
CA VAL A 17 41.03 2.04 6.34
C VAL A 17 39.95 3.12 6.42
N PRO A 18 39.67 3.87 5.34
CA PRO A 18 38.57 4.83 5.37
C PRO A 18 37.27 4.07 5.54
N LEU A 19 36.58 4.32 6.64
CA LEU A 19 35.20 3.86 6.86
C LEU A 19 34.34 4.60 5.83
N ALA A 20 34.02 3.92 4.72
CA ALA A 20 33.11 4.47 3.71
C ALA A 20 31.79 4.78 4.40
N ALA A 21 31.47 6.05 4.57
CA ALA A 21 30.18 6.51 5.07
C ALA A 21 29.11 5.97 4.09
N GLN A 22 28.32 5.01 4.54
CA GLN A 22 27.19 4.51 3.75
C GLN A 22 26.24 5.68 3.51
N SER A 23 26.17 6.17 2.27
CA SER A 23 25.22 7.19 1.87
C SER A 23 23.79 6.66 2.14
N LYS A 24 22.92 7.53 2.67
CA LYS A 24 21.51 7.16 2.83
C LYS A 24 20.96 6.76 1.45
N PRO A 25 20.15 5.67 1.37
CA PRO A 25 19.60 5.24 0.09
C PRO A 25 18.77 6.35 -0.55
N SER A 26 18.76 6.42 -1.87
CA SER A 26 17.85 7.31 -2.61
C SER A 26 16.39 6.89 -2.43
N ALA A 27 15.45 7.77 -2.81
CA ALA A 27 14.03 7.46 -2.74
C ALA A 27 13.68 6.28 -3.67
N GLU A 28 14.29 6.22 -4.85
CA GLU A 28 14.13 5.13 -5.81
C GLU A 28 14.68 3.80 -5.28
N GLU A 29 15.85 3.81 -4.65
CA GLU A 29 16.42 2.61 -4.02
C GLU A 29 15.54 2.10 -2.89
N LEU A 30 15.00 2.99 -2.06
CA LEU A 30 14.06 2.61 -1.02
C LEU A 30 12.77 2.04 -1.62
N ALA A 31 12.22 2.69 -2.66
CA ALA A 31 11.03 2.19 -3.36
C ALA A 31 11.28 0.81 -3.98
N GLY A 32 12.47 0.58 -4.55
CA GLY A 32 12.87 -0.75 -5.06
C GLY A 32 12.91 -1.82 -3.98
N ARG A 33 13.43 -1.50 -2.80
CA ARG A 33 13.43 -2.42 -1.64
C ARG A 33 12.02 -2.71 -1.14
N ILE A 34 11.14 -1.70 -1.07
CA ILE A 34 9.74 -1.87 -0.70
C ILE A 34 9.05 -2.76 -1.75
N GLN A 35 9.28 -2.51 -3.05
CA GLN A 35 8.73 -3.34 -4.12
C GLN A 35 9.15 -4.82 -3.97
N ALA A 36 10.45 -5.08 -3.85
CA ALA A 36 10.98 -6.43 -3.70
C ALA A 36 10.38 -7.16 -2.50
N ARG A 37 10.21 -6.44 -1.37
CA ARG A 37 9.54 -7.00 -0.20
C ARG A 37 8.08 -7.36 -0.50
N TYR A 38 7.34 -6.43 -1.13
CA TYR A 38 5.93 -6.66 -1.45
C TYR A 38 5.73 -7.76 -2.49
N ASP A 39 6.66 -7.93 -3.43
CA ASP A 39 6.62 -9.03 -4.41
C ASP A 39 6.77 -10.40 -3.74
N ALA A 40 7.46 -10.49 -2.61
CA ALA A 40 7.60 -11.71 -1.84
C ALA A 40 6.37 -12.04 -0.96
N ILE A 41 5.46 -11.08 -0.73
CA ILE A 41 4.24 -11.29 0.06
C ILE A 41 3.17 -11.91 -0.83
N LYS A 42 2.67 -13.09 -0.44
CA LYS A 42 1.59 -13.80 -1.13
C LYS A 42 0.22 -13.31 -0.71
N ASP A 43 0.05 -13.08 0.57
CA ASP A 43 -1.19 -12.58 1.17
C ASP A 43 -0.91 -11.78 2.44
N PHE A 44 -1.86 -10.94 2.82
CA PHE A 44 -1.85 -10.28 4.12
C PHE A 44 -3.26 -9.90 4.57
N GLU A 45 -3.42 -9.71 5.87
CA GLU A 45 -4.61 -9.15 6.51
C GLU A 45 -4.21 -8.03 7.46
N ALA A 46 -5.08 -7.03 7.62
CA ALA A 46 -4.89 -5.93 8.55
C ALA A 46 -6.23 -5.33 8.97
N ASP A 47 -6.23 -4.66 10.12
CA ASP A 47 -7.24 -3.67 10.44
C ASP A 47 -6.89 -2.36 9.76
N PHE A 48 -7.88 -1.58 9.33
CA PHE A 48 -7.63 -0.26 8.77
C PHE A 48 -8.55 0.80 9.39
N VAL A 49 -8.02 2.02 9.41
CA VAL A 49 -8.79 3.25 9.59
C VAL A 49 -8.58 4.07 8.33
N GLN A 50 -9.67 4.46 7.69
CA GLN A 50 -9.69 5.36 6.56
C GLN A 50 -10.22 6.73 7.01
N SER A 51 -9.56 7.80 6.63
CA SER A 51 -10.11 9.14 6.66
C SER A 51 -10.19 9.68 5.24
N TYR A 52 -11.30 10.34 4.92
CA TYR A 52 -11.49 11.00 3.64
C TYR A 52 -11.79 12.48 3.89
N GLN A 53 -11.15 13.33 3.11
CA GLN A 53 -11.42 14.76 3.07
C GLN A 53 -11.77 15.15 1.63
N GLY A 54 -13.03 15.51 1.39
CA GLY A 54 -13.50 15.97 0.09
C GLY A 54 -12.83 17.28 -0.33
N GLY A 55 -12.53 17.43 -1.63
CA GLY A 55 -11.82 18.59 -2.17
C GLY A 55 -12.61 19.90 -1.99
N LEU A 56 -13.71 20.04 -2.71
CA LEU A 56 -14.51 21.29 -2.72
C LEU A 56 -15.28 21.54 -1.43
N LEU A 57 -15.96 20.53 -0.91
CA LEU A 57 -16.84 20.66 0.26
C LEU A 57 -16.13 20.50 1.60
N ARG A 58 -14.85 20.10 1.59
CA ARG A 58 -14.02 19.84 2.79
C ARG A 58 -14.70 18.94 3.82
N THR A 59 -15.66 18.12 3.39
CA THR A 59 -16.30 17.13 4.25
C THR A 59 -15.27 16.14 4.73
N LYS A 60 -15.29 15.83 6.02
CA LYS A 60 -14.41 14.81 6.60
C LYS A 60 -15.23 13.63 7.04
N THR A 61 -14.82 12.44 6.61
CA THR A 61 -15.39 11.17 7.07
C THR A 61 -14.29 10.32 7.66
N SER A 62 -14.64 9.46 8.60
CA SER A 62 -13.74 8.44 9.13
C SER A 62 -14.46 7.11 9.15
N GLU A 63 -13.82 6.10 8.60
CA GLU A 63 -14.34 4.75 8.46
C GLU A 63 -13.29 3.76 8.97
N GLN A 64 -13.73 2.60 9.41
CA GLN A 64 -12.82 1.55 9.88
C GLN A 64 -13.33 0.18 9.49
N GLY A 65 -12.41 -0.77 9.41
CA GLY A 65 -12.73 -2.13 9.05
C GLY A 65 -11.51 -3.04 8.99
N THR A 66 -11.66 -4.11 8.23
CA THR A 66 -10.60 -5.09 7.98
C THR A 66 -10.35 -5.24 6.48
N VAL A 67 -9.11 -5.52 6.13
CA VAL A 67 -8.70 -5.81 4.76
C VAL A 67 -7.98 -7.15 4.73
N ALA A 68 -8.30 -7.95 3.71
CA ALA A 68 -7.56 -9.13 3.33
C ALA A 68 -7.17 -9.03 1.86
N ILE A 69 -5.92 -9.31 1.56
CA ILE A 69 -5.36 -9.27 0.21
C ILE A 69 -4.69 -10.62 -0.06
N LYS A 70 -4.94 -11.19 -1.24
CA LYS A 70 -4.20 -12.36 -1.75
C LYS A 70 -3.80 -12.10 -3.20
N ARG A 71 -2.53 -12.13 -3.45
CA ARG A 71 -1.99 -11.86 -4.79
C ARG A 71 -2.08 -13.08 -5.71
N PRO A 72 -2.34 -12.89 -7.00
CA PRO A 72 -2.62 -11.61 -7.64
C PRO A 72 -4.12 -11.23 -7.61
N GLY A 73 -4.40 -9.95 -7.40
CA GLY A 73 -5.70 -9.34 -7.71
C GLY A 73 -6.87 -9.65 -6.79
N ARG A 74 -6.72 -10.51 -5.79
CA ARG A 74 -7.80 -10.80 -4.83
C ARG A 74 -7.74 -9.87 -3.64
N MET A 75 -8.90 -9.33 -3.25
CA MET A 75 -9.01 -8.46 -2.09
C MET A 75 -10.39 -8.56 -1.47
N ARG A 76 -10.48 -8.32 -0.17
CA ARG A 76 -11.72 -8.11 0.56
C ARG A 76 -11.53 -7.01 1.57
N TRP A 77 -12.28 -5.93 1.41
CA TRP A 77 -12.39 -4.82 2.34
C TRP A 77 -13.76 -4.90 3.00
N VAL A 78 -13.78 -4.99 4.32
CA VAL A 78 -15.01 -5.02 5.10
C VAL A 78 -15.02 -3.80 6.00
N TYR A 79 -15.81 -2.80 5.65
CA TYR A 79 -16.06 -1.64 6.49
C TYR A 79 -17.08 -2.01 7.57
N THR A 80 -16.79 -1.63 8.80
CA THR A 80 -17.63 -1.94 9.97
C THR A 80 -18.21 -0.71 10.63
N LYS A 81 -17.60 0.46 10.43
CA LYS A 81 -18.06 1.76 10.96
C LYS A 81 -17.77 2.88 9.96
N PRO A 82 -18.61 3.95 9.94
CA PRO A 82 -19.88 4.07 10.62
C PRO A 82 -20.93 3.12 10.04
N GLU A 83 -20.87 2.81 8.74
CA GLU A 83 -21.78 1.95 8.01
C GLU A 83 -21.06 0.73 7.46
N ARG A 84 -21.81 -0.38 7.40
CA ARG A 84 -21.28 -1.61 6.81
C ARG A 84 -21.30 -1.52 5.28
N LYS A 85 -20.16 -1.80 4.67
CA LYS A 85 -20.03 -2.00 3.22
C LYS A 85 -18.89 -2.97 2.95
N GLU A 86 -18.93 -3.63 1.81
CA GLU A 86 -17.89 -4.60 1.43
C GLU A 86 -17.46 -4.37 -0.02
N PHE A 87 -16.15 -4.40 -0.24
CA PHE A 87 -15.56 -4.44 -1.57
C PHE A 87 -14.76 -5.73 -1.70
N VAL A 88 -15.17 -6.58 -2.62
CA VAL A 88 -14.55 -7.90 -2.79
C VAL A 88 -14.10 -8.06 -4.23
N SER A 89 -12.86 -8.48 -4.44
CA SER A 89 -12.38 -8.92 -5.76
C SER A 89 -11.92 -10.36 -5.71
N ASN A 90 -12.38 -11.14 -6.68
CA ASN A 90 -11.91 -12.51 -6.92
C ASN A 90 -10.74 -12.59 -7.92
N GLY A 91 -10.22 -11.42 -8.37
CA GLY A 91 -9.17 -11.29 -9.38
C GLY A 91 -9.69 -11.02 -10.80
N GLN A 92 -11.00 -11.22 -11.05
CA GLN A 92 -11.66 -10.99 -12.35
C GLN A 92 -12.72 -9.90 -12.26
N GLN A 93 -13.48 -9.87 -11.18
CA GLN A 93 -14.56 -8.94 -10.92
C GLN A 93 -14.40 -8.29 -9.56
N ILE A 94 -14.94 -7.10 -9.43
CA ILE A 94 -15.09 -6.36 -8.19
C ILE A 94 -16.56 -6.28 -7.84
N TYR A 95 -16.90 -6.69 -6.62
CA TYR A 95 -18.22 -6.62 -6.03
C TYR A 95 -18.23 -5.51 -4.99
N SER A 96 -19.02 -4.46 -5.22
CA SER A 96 -19.23 -3.35 -4.29
C SER A 96 -20.60 -3.51 -3.66
N TYR A 97 -20.65 -3.96 -2.40
CA TYR A 97 -21.88 -4.27 -1.68
C TYR A 97 -22.13 -3.25 -0.58
N ILE A 98 -23.28 -2.59 -0.65
CA ILE A 98 -23.77 -1.65 0.35
C ILE A 98 -25.09 -2.19 0.89
N PRO A 99 -25.09 -2.82 2.07
CA PRO A 99 -26.29 -3.43 2.65
C PRO A 99 -27.47 -2.47 2.83
N ALA A 100 -27.19 -1.20 3.18
CA ALA A 100 -28.23 -0.18 3.38
C ALA A 100 -29.04 0.05 2.10
N ASP A 101 -28.38 0.01 0.93
CA ASP A 101 -29.03 0.22 -0.37
C ASP A 101 -29.63 -1.07 -0.94
N LYS A 102 -29.36 -2.22 -0.32
CA LYS A 102 -29.70 -3.57 -0.82
C LYS A 102 -29.23 -3.80 -2.26
N GLN A 103 -28.05 -3.30 -2.57
CA GLN A 103 -27.47 -3.36 -3.92
C GLN A 103 -26.04 -3.90 -3.88
N VAL A 104 -25.72 -4.66 -4.92
CA VAL A 104 -24.34 -5.01 -5.25
C VAL A 104 -24.03 -4.55 -6.68
N ILE A 105 -22.99 -3.75 -6.82
CA ILE A 105 -22.46 -3.35 -8.13
C ILE A 105 -21.35 -4.31 -8.49
N VAL A 106 -21.45 -4.93 -9.66
CA VAL A 106 -20.42 -5.84 -10.18
C VAL A 106 -19.73 -5.18 -11.36
N SER A 107 -18.43 -4.98 -11.24
CA SER A 107 -17.60 -4.38 -12.27
C SER A 107 -16.48 -5.34 -12.67
N PRO A 108 -16.03 -5.33 -13.93
CA PRO A 108 -14.81 -6.07 -14.30
C PRO A 108 -13.61 -5.47 -13.56
N MET A 109 -12.63 -6.32 -13.23
CA MET A 109 -11.36 -5.83 -12.75
C MET A 109 -10.67 -5.04 -13.88
N PRO A 110 -10.20 -3.81 -13.64
CA PRO A 110 -9.49 -3.04 -14.66
C PRO A 110 -8.32 -3.85 -15.24
N ALA A 111 -8.25 -3.90 -16.59
CA ALA A 111 -7.24 -4.70 -17.29
C ALA A 111 -5.83 -4.11 -17.13
N ASP A 112 -5.72 -2.80 -17.15
CA ASP A 112 -4.45 -2.07 -16.99
C ASP A 112 -4.52 -1.14 -15.79
N ALA A 113 -3.39 -1.08 -15.12
CA ALA A 113 -3.00 -0.28 -13.98
C ALA A 113 -3.69 1.11 -13.86
N GLN A 114 -4.99 1.14 -13.64
CA GLN A 114 -5.56 2.26 -12.93
C GLN A 114 -5.04 2.15 -11.50
N THR A 115 -4.22 3.11 -11.12
CA THR A 115 -3.41 3.04 -9.92
C THR A 115 -4.22 3.40 -8.69
N THR A 116 -5.35 2.73 -8.47
CA THR A 116 -6.02 2.90 -7.20
C THR A 116 -5.16 2.29 -6.09
N PRO A 117 -5.17 2.85 -4.88
CA PRO A 117 -4.44 2.33 -3.73
C PRO A 117 -4.68 0.84 -3.50
N ALA A 118 -5.93 0.41 -3.69
CA ALA A 118 -6.33 -0.98 -3.54
C ALA A 118 -5.63 -1.89 -4.56
N LEU A 119 -5.51 -1.47 -5.81
CA LEU A 119 -4.85 -2.27 -6.86
C LEU A 119 -3.34 -2.38 -6.63
N PHE A 120 -2.69 -1.32 -6.14
CA PHE A 120 -1.29 -1.41 -5.75
C PHE A 120 -1.07 -2.49 -4.68
N LEU A 121 -1.88 -2.51 -3.64
CA LEU A 121 -1.79 -3.51 -2.57
C LEU A 121 -2.01 -4.94 -3.08
N THR A 122 -2.82 -5.13 -4.13
CA THR A 122 -3.06 -6.45 -4.75
C THR A 122 -1.93 -6.94 -5.65
N GLY A 123 -0.82 -6.19 -5.76
CA GLY A 123 0.33 -6.53 -6.59
C GLY A 123 0.18 -6.15 -8.06
N ARG A 124 -0.79 -5.27 -8.37
CA ARG A 124 -0.93 -4.65 -9.69
C ARG A 124 -0.30 -3.26 -9.64
N GLY A 125 0.79 -3.07 -10.34
CA GLY A 125 1.59 -1.84 -10.32
C GLY A 125 3.00 -2.07 -9.79
N HIS A 126 3.91 -1.18 -10.15
CA HIS A 126 5.31 -1.27 -9.78
C HIS A 126 5.83 0.12 -9.40
N LEU A 127 6.32 0.29 -8.16
CA LEU A 127 6.66 1.60 -7.59
C LEU A 127 7.63 2.40 -8.45
N VAL A 128 8.74 1.80 -8.85
CA VAL A 128 9.79 2.51 -9.59
C VAL A 128 9.48 2.65 -11.08
N ARG A 129 8.82 1.64 -11.68
CA ARG A 129 8.45 1.65 -13.09
C ARG A 129 7.34 2.64 -13.39
N ASP A 130 6.32 2.67 -12.53
CA ASP A 130 5.06 3.35 -12.82
C ASP A 130 5.01 4.77 -12.23
N PHE A 131 5.91 5.08 -11.25
CA PHE A 131 5.92 6.35 -10.53
C PHE A 131 7.28 7.05 -10.56
N THR A 132 7.24 8.37 -10.49
CA THR A 132 8.36 9.18 -10.02
C THR A 132 8.31 9.21 -8.49
N VAL A 133 9.43 8.93 -7.84
CA VAL A 133 9.51 8.74 -6.38
C VAL A 133 10.34 9.84 -5.74
N ALA A 134 9.88 10.39 -4.64
CA ALA A 134 10.61 11.34 -3.81
C ALA A 134 10.35 11.09 -2.33
N PHE A 135 11.29 11.43 -1.46
CA PHE A 135 11.02 11.46 -0.02
C PHE A 135 9.98 12.54 0.30
N ALA A 136 9.08 12.26 1.21
CA ALA A 136 8.07 13.21 1.67
C ALA A 136 7.61 12.89 3.09
N GLU A 137 7.18 13.91 3.81
CA GLU A 137 6.43 13.72 5.05
C GLU A 137 5.01 13.28 4.71
N VAL A 138 4.55 12.17 5.31
CA VAL A 138 3.23 11.60 5.06
C VAL A 138 2.30 12.01 6.20
N PRO A 139 1.21 12.72 5.90
CA PRO A 139 0.26 13.14 6.93
C PRO A 139 -0.30 11.95 7.72
N GLY A 140 -0.30 12.04 9.05
CA GLY A 140 -0.82 10.98 9.92
C GLY A 140 0.07 9.75 10.04
N ALA A 141 1.28 9.74 9.48
CA ALA A 141 2.22 8.65 9.66
C ALA A 141 2.74 8.57 11.10
N ALA A 142 3.03 7.36 11.56
CA ALA A 142 3.65 7.14 12.87
C ALA A 142 5.05 7.78 12.92
N GLN A 143 5.43 8.27 14.10
CA GLN A 143 6.77 8.83 14.31
C GLN A 143 7.86 7.80 13.96
N GLY A 144 8.91 8.25 13.29
CA GLY A 144 10.00 7.38 12.85
C GLY A 144 9.75 6.63 11.54
N SER A 145 8.56 6.76 10.94
CA SER A 145 8.30 6.22 9.61
C SER A 145 9.11 6.96 8.54
N VAL A 146 9.43 6.26 7.46
CA VAL A 146 10.00 6.88 6.25
C VAL A 146 8.91 7.02 5.20
N GLY A 147 8.72 8.23 4.69
CA GLY A 147 7.67 8.56 3.73
C GLY A 147 8.19 8.74 2.32
N LEU A 148 7.42 8.26 1.35
CA LEU A 148 7.64 8.45 -0.08
C LEU A 148 6.39 9.05 -0.72
N LYS A 149 6.58 10.03 -1.60
CA LYS A 149 5.58 10.53 -2.55
C LYS A 149 5.80 9.86 -3.90
N LEU A 150 4.72 9.42 -4.50
CA LEU A 150 4.67 8.65 -5.73
C LEU A 150 3.75 9.38 -6.71
N VAL A 151 4.32 9.92 -7.77
CA VAL A 151 3.56 10.61 -8.83
C VAL A 151 3.51 9.71 -10.06
N PRO A 152 2.33 9.35 -10.58
CA PRO A 152 2.22 8.49 -11.76
C PRO A 152 3.02 9.06 -12.94
N ARG A 153 3.84 8.24 -13.61
CA ARG A 153 4.58 8.65 -14.82
C ARG A 153 3.68 8.81 -16.03
N LYS A 154 2.59 8.03 -16.08
CA LYS A 154 1.52 8.18 -17.07
C LYS A 154 0.38 8.95 -16.44
N ASN A 155 -0.34 9.73 -17.24
CA ASN A 155 -1.51 10.44 -16.76
C ASN A 155 -2.55 9.41 -16.27
N ASP A 156 -2.83 9.42 -14.97
CA ASP A 156 -3.87 8.59 -14.36
C ASP A 156 -5.14 9.44 -14.26
N PRO A 157 -6.31 8.96 -14.72
CA PRO A 157 -7.55 9.74 -14.72
C PRO A 157 -8.12 9.97 -13.32
N GLU A 158 -7.77 9.15 -12.35
CA GLU A 158 -8.34 9.18 -11.02
C GLU A 158 -7.38 9.75 -9.98
N VAL A 159 -6.09 9.39 -10.07
CA VAL A 159 -5.10 9.70 -9.03
C VAL A 159 -4.10 10.74 -9.52
N GLU A 160 -3.91 11.79 -8.72
CA GLU A 160 -2.87 12.80 -8.93
C GLU A 160 -1.54 12.34 -8.35
N TRP A 161 -1.54 11.85 -7.11
CA TRP A 161 -0.40 11.25 -6.44
C TRP A 161 -0.81 10.32 -5.31
N LEU A 162 0.16 9.50 -4.90
CA LEU A 162 0.09 8.63 -3.72
C LEU A 162 1.21 9.01 -2.77
N MET A 163 1.02 8.78 -1.48
CA MET A 163 2.10 8.76 -0.49
C MET A 163 2.02 7.48 0.32
N ILE A 164 3.16 6.92 0.64
CA ILE A 164 3.27 5.77 1.54
C ILE A 164 4.21 6.10 2.68
N ALA A 165 3.85 5.69 3.89
CA ALA A 165 4.76 5.69 5.03
C ALA A 165 5.05 4.25 5.42
N VAL A 166 6.33 3.92 5.52
CA VAL A 166 6.80 2.58 5.86
C VAL A 166 7.56 2.58 7.19
N ASP A 167 7.48 1.49 7.89
CA ASP A 167 8.37 1.18 8.99
C ASP A 167 9.79 1.00 8.43
N PRO A 168 10.81 1.73 8.92
CA PRO A 168 12.16 1.73 8.33
C PRO A 168 12.89 0.38 8.44
N THR A 169 12.52 -0.44 9.40
CA THR A 169 13.16 -1.74 9.63
C THR A 169 12.49 -2.85 8.83
N SER A 170 11.17 -2.96 8.95
CA SER A 170 10.40 -4.02 8.29
C SER A 170 9.97 -3.67 6.87
N LEU A 171 10.02 -2.41 6.47
CA LEU A 171 9.49 -1.86 5.20
C LEU A 171 7.99 -2.13 5.01
N GLN A 172 7.26 -2.41 6.09
CA GLN A 172 5.80 -2.55 6.03
C GLN A 172 5.15 -1.19 5.79
N ILE A 173 4.24 -1.12 4.83
CA ILE A 173 3.41 0.06 4.62
C ILE A 173 2.41 0.17 5.77
N ARG A 174 2.52 1.25 6.53
CA ARG A 174 1.64 1.57 7.67
C ARG A 174 0.60 2.60 7.31
N THR A 175 0.95 3.52 6.42
CA THR A 175 0.04 4.59 5.98
C THR A 175 0.10 4.69 4.46
N LEU A 176 -1.06 4.86 3.84
CA LEU A 176 -1.23 5.11 2.43
C LEU A 176 -2.15 6.32 2.27
N VAL A 177 -1.69 7.36 1.60
CA VAL A 177 -2.48 8.55 1.31
C VAL A 177 -2.59 8.73 -0.18
N THR A 178 -3.77 9.12 -0.67
CA THR A 178 -4.02 9.41 -2.08
C THR A 178 -4.66 10.76 -2.24
N LEU A 179 -4.29 11.48 -3.26
CA LEU A 179 -5.01 12.63 -3.76
C LEU A 179 -5.66 12.27 -5.09
N ASP A 180 -6.96 12.43 -5.19
CA ASP A 180 -7.68 12.28 -6.45
C ASP A 180 -7.63 13.59 -7.27
N ARG A 181 -8.03 13.51 -8.55
CA ARG A 181 -8.05 14.66 -9.47
C ARG A 181 -9.09 15.73 -9.11
N GLN A 182 -10.05 15.41 -8.27
CA GLN A 182 -11.07 16.34 -7.76
C GLN A 182 -10.61 17.03 -6.46
N GLY A 183 -9.39 16.74 -5.99
CA GLY A 183 -8.82 17.30 -4.77
C GLY A 183 -9.30 16.59 -3.50
N GLY A 184 -9.94 15.43 -3.62
CA GLY A 184 -10.29 14.56 -2.50
C GLY A 184 -9.06 13.79 -2.00
N GLN A 185 -8.85 13.78 -0.70
CA GLN A 185 -7.75 13.06 -0.08
C GLN A 185 -8.26 11.90 0.77
N SER A 186 -7.80 10.68 0.46
CA SER A 186 -8.02 9.50 1.30
C SER A 186 -6.73 9.13 2.01
N SER A 187 -6.82 8.81 3.29
CA SER A 187 -5.72 8.31 4.11
C SER A 187 -6.11 6.99 4.77
N PHE A 188 -5.31 5.96 4.59
CA PHE A 188 -5.47 4.66 5.21
C PHE A 188 -4.32 4.41 6.19
N THR A 189 -4.65 4.04 7.43
CA THR A 189 -3.68 3.56 8.40
C THR A 189 -3.95 2.09 8.67
N PHE A 190 -2.92 1.26 8.53
CA PHE A 190 -3.00 -0.19 8.72
C PHE A 190 -2.41 -0.59 10.07
N ASN A 191 -3.20 -1.35 10.84
CA ASN A 191 -2.83 -1.89 12.13
C ASN A 191 -2.90 -3.41 12.11
N ASN A 192 -2.25 -4.08 13.05
CA ASN A 192 -2.30 -5.53 13.22
C ASN A 192 -2.00 -6.32 11.93
N LEU A 193 -1.13 -5.76 11.06
CA LEU A 193 -0.81 -6.33 9.77
C LEU A 193 -0.08 -7.67 9.93
N LYS A 194 -0.64 -8.72 9.32
CA LYS A 194 -0.11 -10.08 9.31
C LYS A 194 0.04 -10.56 7.88
N GLU A 195 1.23 -11.01 7.52
CA GLU A 195 1.61 -11.42 6.16
C GLU A 195 1.78 -12.93 6.06
N ASN A 196 1.60 -13.47 4.84
CA ASN A 196 1.83 -14.86 4.50
C ASN A 196 1.10 -15.85 5.44
N ARG A 197 -0.19 -15.57 5.70
CA ARG A 197 -1.07 -16.39 6.54
C ARG A 197 -1.69 -17.56 5.80
N ASN A 198 -1.41 -17.69 4.51
CA ASN A 198 -1.97 -18.69 3.62
C ASN A 198 -3.51 -18.61 3.57
N LEU A 199 -4.02 -17.39 3.31
CA LEU A 199 -5.45 -17.13 3.27
C LEU A 199 -6.16 -18.03 2.25
N SER A 200 -7.33 -18.55 2.63
CA SER A 200 -8.15 -19.35 1.73
C SER A 200 -8.72 -18.51 0.59
N ASP A 201 -8.78 -19.06 -0.62
CA ASP A 201 -9.40 -18.40 -1.77
C ASP A 201 -10.88 -18.12 -1.55
N THR A 202 -11.54 -18.94 -0.75
CA THR A 202 -12.99 -18.85 -0.46
C THR A 202 -13.39 -17.55 0.24
N ILE A 203 -12.47 -16.87 0.94
CA ILE A 203 -12.77 -15.57 1.56
C ILE A 203 -12.95 -14.45 0.53
N PHE A 204 -12.46 -14.66 -0.70
CA PHE A 204 -12.58 -13.72 -1.82
C PHE A 204 -13.76 -14.03 -2.75
N ASP A 205 -14.52 -15.07 -2.45
CA ASP A 205 -15.75 -15.41 -3.17
C ASP A 205 -16.92 -14.63 -2.57
N PHE A 206 -17.42 -13.64 -3.33
CA PHE A 206 -18.59 -12.88 -2.89
C PHE A 206 -19.87 -13.65 -3.25
N LYS A 207 -20.70 -13.91 -2.24
CA LYS A 207 -22.04 -14.50 -2.43
C LYS A 207 -23.08 -13.41 -2.26
N VAL A 208 -23.84 -13.14 -3.33
CA VAL A 208 -24.91 -12.15 -3.30
C VAL A 208 -25.97 -12.58 -2.27
N PRO A 209 -26.28 -11.74 -1.26
CA PRO A 209 -27.31 -12.06 -0.29
C PRO A 209 -28.70 -12.11 -0.94
N ARG A 210 -29.65 -12.85 -0.34
CA ARG A 210 -31.02 -12.89 -0.83
C ARG A 210 -31.68 -11.52 -0.74
N GLY A 211 -32.44 -11.13 -1.77
CA GLY A 211 -33.19 -9.89 -1.81
C GLY A 211 -32.30 -8.65 -2.07
N VAL A 212 -31.10 -8.85 -2.61
CA VAL A 212 -30.18 -7.80 -3.03
C VAL A 212 -30.21 -7.70 -4.55
N ASP A 213 -30.36 -6.49 -5.07
CA ASP A 213 -30.30 -6.21 -6.50
C ASP A 213 -28.87 -6.22 -7.01
N VAL A 214 -28.64 -6.87 -8.17
CA VAL A 214 -27.35 -6.94 -8.82
C VAL A 214 -27.31 -5.97 -10.00
N ILE A 215 -26.40 -5.01 -9.94
CA ILE A 215 -26.18 -4.02 -10.99
C ILE A 215 -24.90 -4.39 -11.74
N THR A 216 -25.02 -4.67 -13.05
CA THR A 216 -23.87 -4.94 -13.93
C THR A 216 -23.90 -3.98 -15.11
N ASN A 217 -22.78 -3.34 -15.43
CA ASN A 217 -22.66 -2.44 -16.60
C ASN A 217 -23.82 -1.43 -16.78
N GLY A 218 -24.35 -0.91 -15.65
CA GLY A 218 -25.47 0.04 -15.67
C GLY A 218 -26.87 -0.58 -15.86
N SER A 219 -27.01 -1.91 -15.95
CA SER A 219 -28.29 -2.61 -15.99
C SER A 219 -28.54 -3.40 -14.68
N VAL A 220 -29.77 -3.34 -14.17
CA VAL A 220 -30.19 -4.13 -13.00
C VAL A 220 -30.53 -5.54 -13.47
N ALA A 221 -29.77 -6.54 -13.05
CA ALA A 221 -30.13 -7.94 -13.22
C ALA A 221 -31.09 -8.33 -12.08
N LYS A 222 -32.28 -8.87 -12.40
CA LYS A 222 -33.20 -9.38 -11.38
C LYS A 222 -32.57 -10.56 -10.64
N PRO A 223 -32.67 -10.62 -9.30
CA PRO A 223 -32.21 -11.77 -8.53
C PRO A 223 -33.00 -13.03 -8.95
N LYS A 224 -32.27 -14.14 -9.11
CA LYS A 224 -32.89 -15.47 -9.30
C LYS A 224 -33.41 -16.02 -7.99
#